data_c14db0d1eea37a6b2886dc120f47ac11
#
_entry.id   c14db0d1eea37a6b2886dc120f47ac11
#
_cell.length_a   1.000
_cell.length_b   1.000
_cell.length_c   1.000
_cell.angle_alpha   90.00
_cell.angle_beta   90.00
_cell.angle_gamma   90.00
#
_symmetry.space_group_name_H-M   'P 1'
#
loop_
_entity.id
_entity.type
_entity.pdbx_description
1 polymer ?
#
loop_
_entity_poly.entity_id
_entity_poly.type
_entity_poly.pdbx_seq_one_letter_code
_entity_poly.pdbx_strand_id
1 'polypeptide(L)'
;MPGLSGILEMARRALASQRTGMSVTGHNISNATTPGFSRQRVNLVPTLPERVSFGLLGTGVTADRVERIRARFIDQQFRSANSSLGGALSQQEVLNQVEAIFSEPSDSGLNAIMGRFFKSFQDLSTNPTESAARNGVIQAGQLLTQTFQGLSTNLKNLRDTLVDNATTKVNRINQLAEEISALDVQITTALATGGEPNDLKDQRDLKLDELSQLASISVSEDGRGSIMVSIGGTAIASCAGAVPLQVEVVDNRIQIVGTRNGLPVPVNGGELSGVLQTFNVTLPGQQARLDEIASTLISRINQIHSAGYGIGTPPTTGNNFFTGSDAGTIAVNPVIAANISAIAASGDPNQPGDNSVALALAGVETEKLFNGGTVSIMQHYSGLVSGIGSSIVEATSTITSQDLILGQLDNQRLSVSGVSLDEEMTNMIKYQRAFEAAARTVNTVNEMFQTIINMV
;
A
#
# COMPACT_ATOMS: atom_id res chain seq x y z
N MET A 1 40.86 52.62 18.77
CA MET A 1 39.48 52.73 19.33
C MET A 1 38.53 52.46 18.18
N PRO A 2 37.56 51.60 18.31
CA PRO A 2 36.46 51.59 17.37
C PRO A 2 35.89 53.01 17.39
N GLY A 3 36.13 53.76 16.28
CA GLY A 3 35.56 55.10 16.16
C GLY A 3 34.06 55.02 16.08
N LEU A 4 33.36 56.16 16.16
CA LEU A 4 31.91 56.26 15.98
C LEU A 4 31.41 55.46 14.74
N SER A 5 32.23 55.35 13.72
CA SER A 5 31.98 54.50 12.52
C SER A 5 31.87 53.03 12.82
N GLY A 6 32.66 52.49 13.76
CA GLY A 6 32.59 51.08 14.18
C GLY A 6 31.29 50.78 14.92
N ILE A 7 30.84 51.69 15.78
CA ILE A 7 29.54 51.58 16.49
C ILE A 7 28.38 51.63 15.52
N LEU A 8 28.45 52.55 14.53
CA LEU A 8 27.44 52.68 13.49
C LEU A 8 27.33 51.38 12.64
N GLU A 9 28.48 50.78 12.25
CA GLU A 9 28.48 49.56 11.48
C GLU A 9 27.95 48.37 12.30
N MET A 10 28.29 48.30 13.58
CA MET A 10 27.71 47.29 14.49
C MET A 10 26.18 47.46 14.59
N ALA A 11 25.68 48.68 14.76
CA ALA A 11 24.24 48.96 14.86
C ALA A 11 23.54 48.65 13.52
N ARG A 12 24.15 48.93 12.35
CA ARG A 12 23.62 48.57 11.04
C ARG A 12 23.51 47.07 10.83
N ARG A 13 24.52 46.29 11.23
CA ARG A 13 24.49 44.83 11.20
C ARG A 13 23.39 44.25 12.12
N ALA A 14 23.27 44.79 13.32
CA ALA A 14 22.20 44.43 14.26
C ALA A 14 20.82 44.69 13.63
N LEU A 15 20.58 45.88 13.03
CA LEU A 15 19.33 46.19 12.33
C LEU A 15 19.01 45.18 11.21
N ALA A 16 20.01 44.88 10.37
CA ALA A 16 19.85 43.92 9.32
C ALA A 16 19.48 42.52 9.85
N SER A 17 20.17 42.05 10.89
CA SER A 17 19.91 40.76 11.55
C SER A 17 18.51 40.69 12.17
N GLN A 18 18.09 41.74 12.88
CA GLN A 18 16.74 41.78 13.49
C GLN A 18 15.63 41.83 12.42
N ARG A 19 15.86 42.57 11.31
CA ARG A 19 14.91 42.57 10.17
C ARG A 19 14.76 41.18 9.55
N THR A 20 15.87 40.45 9.36
CA THR A 20 15.83 39.06 8.88
C THR A 20 15.04 38.17 9.87
N GLY A 21 15.27 38.32 11.19
CA GLY A 21 14.52 37.61 12.21
C GLY A 21 13.02 37.87 12.14
N MET A 22 12.61 39.15 12.02
CA MET A 22 11.19 39.50 11.83
C MET A 22 10.59 38.92 10.55
N SER A 23 11.34 38.93 9.45
CA SER A 23 10.89 38.37 8.18
C SER A 23 10.66 36.85 8.28
N VAL A 24 11.59 36.10 8.88
CA VAL A 24 11.47 34.65 9.08
C VAL A 24 10.31 34.30 10.02
N THR A 25 10.15 35.06 11.13
CA THR A 25 9.02 34.88 12.05
C THR A 25 7.68 35.16 11.36
N GLY A 26 7.59 36.23 10.54
CA GLY A 26 6.41 36.51 9.73
C GLY A 26 6.11 35.40 8.70
N HIS A 27 7.15 34.85 8.09
CA HIS A 27 7.04 33.70 7.19
C HIS A 27 6.50 32.45 7.91
N ASN A 28 7.02 32.12 9.09
CA ASN A 28 6.52 31.03 9.93
C ASN A 28 5.04 31.21 10.28
N ILE A 29 4.65 32.41 10.73
CA ILE A 29 3.24 32.72 11.08
C ILE A 29 2.33 32.53 9.86
N SER A 30 2.73 33.06 8.69
CA SER A 30 1.94 32.98 7.46
C SER A 30 1.75 31.54 6.97
N ASN A 31 2.69 30.65 7.24
CA ASN A 31 2.68 29.25 6.79
C ASN A 31 2.36 28.26 7.91
N ALA A 32 1.90 28.72 9.08
CA ALA A 32 1.63 27.86 10.22
C ALA A 32 0.62 26.73 9.93
N THR A 33 -0.29 26.94 8.97
CA THR A 33 -1.31 25.97 8.52
C THR A 33 -1.00 25.34 7.17
N THR A 34 0.14 25.67 6.56
CA THR A 34 0.54 25.09 5.25
C THR A 34 1.02 23.65 5.45
N PRO A 35 0.40 22.64 4.79
CA PRO A 35 0.82 21.26 4.92
C PRO A 35 2.30 21.07 4.51
N GLY A 36 3.05 20.34 5.32
CA GLY A 36 4.46 20.03 5.06
C GLY A 36 5.45 21.16 5.40
N PHE A 37 4.97 22.34 5.79
CA PHE A 37 5.84 23.44 6.18
C PHE A 37 6.61 23.13 7.47
N SER A 38 7.90 23.42 7.47
CA SER A 38 8.76 23.29 8.64
C SER A 38 9.16 24.67 9.16
N ARG A 39 9.06 24.85 10.48
CA ARG A 39 9.50 26.06 11.16
C ARG A 39 10.94 26.42 10.78
N GLN A 40 11.18 27.67 10.44
CA GLN A 40 12.49 28.20 10.09
C GLN A 40 13.04 29.07 11.21
N ARG A 41 14.35 29.06 11.36
CA ARG A 41 15.05 29.87 12.36
C ARG A 41 16.27 30.55 11.74
N VAL A 42 16.45 31.84 12.07
CA VAL A 42 17.67 32.57 11.75
C VAL A 42 18.79 32.13 12.69
N ASN A 43 19.89 31.70 12.13
CA ASN A 43 21.12 31.44 12.90
C ASN A 43 21.93 32.76 12.99
N LEU A 44 22.02 33.31 14.19
CA LEU A 44 22.77 34.54 14.47
C LEU A 44 24.15 34.18 15.03
N VAL A 45 25.20 34.66 14.37
CA VAL A 45 26.57 34.42 14.81
C VAL A 45 27.29 35.73 15.13
N PRO A 46 28.19 35.74 16.13
CA PRO A 46 29.04 36.91 16.40
C PRO A 46 29.99 37.15 15.24
N THR A 47 30.21 38.40 14.89
CA THR A 47 31.21 38.80 13.87
C THR A 47 32.62 38.72 14.48
N LEU A 48 33.64 38.61 13.57
CA LEU A 48 35.03 38.55 13.99
C LEU A 48 35.39 39.73 14.87
N PRO A 49 35.98 39.54 16.09
CA PRO A 49 36.35 40.62 16.95
C PRO A 49 37.52 41.43 16.39
N GLU A 50 37.49 42.75 16.64
CA GLU A 50 38.59 43.65 16.28
C GLU A 50 39.65 43.71 17.38
N ARG A 51 40.93 43.71 16.96
CA ARG A 51 42.05 43.85 17.93
C ARG A 51 42.26 45.28 18.27
N VAL A 52 42.11 45.62 19.52
CA VAL A 52 42.34 46.97 20.07
C VAL A 52 43.51 46.92 21.11
N SER A 53 43.98 48.06 21.57
CA SER A 53 45.14 48.19 22.47
C SER A 53 44.98 47.42 23.80
N PHE A 54 43.77 47.23 24.22
CA PHE A 54 43.44 46.57 25.49
C PHE A 54 42.81 45.16 25.32
N GLY A 55 42.84 44.57 24.09
CA GLY A 55 42.36 43.20 23.85
C GLY A 55 41.56 43.03 22.59
N LEU A 56 40.67 42.04 22.53
CA LEU A 56 39.75 41.78 21.45
C LEU A 56 38.39 42.37 21.77
N LEU A 57 37.85 43.22 20.89
CA LEU A 57 36.54 43.84 21.03
C LEU A 57 35.55 43.20 20.05
N GLY A 58 34.36 42.77 20.55
CA GLY A 58 33.30 42.24 19.66
C GLY A 58 32.73 43.32 18.74
N THR A 59 32.46 42.95 17.48
CA THR A 59 31.99 43.83 16.41
C THR A 59 30.53 43.61 16.05
N GLY A 60 29.77 42.91 16.90
CA GLY A 60 28.34 42.72 16.75
C GLY A 60 27.91 41.33 16.30
N VAL A 61 26.74 41.25 15.69
CA VAL A 61 26.08 40.02 15.24
C VAL A 61 25.67 40.12 13.76
N THR A 62 25.74 39.01 13.06
CA THR A 62 25.17 38.89 11.70
C THR A 62 24.28 37.68 11.57
N ALA A 63 23.30 37.73 10.70
CA ALA A 63 22.55 36.55 10.28
C ALA A 63 23.45 35.73 9.35
N ASP A 64 23.78 34.51 9.73
CA ASP A 64 24.58 33.57 8.95
C ASP A 64 23.71 32.87 7.92
N ARG A 65 22.68 32.18 8.37
CA ARG A 65 21.73 31.45 7.51
C ARG A 65 20.36 31.30 8.16
N VAL A 66 19.37 30.93 7.33
CA VAL A 66 18.03 30.53 7.78
C VAL A 66 17.90 29.03 7.61
N GLU A 67 17.77 28.30 8.69
CA GLU A 67 17.71 26.86 8.69
C GLU A 67 16.32 26.33 9.10
N ARG A 68 15.90 25.19 8.51
CA ARG A 68 14.70 24.45 8.90
C ARG A 68 14.95 23.71 10.22
N ILE A 69 13.97 23.72 11.08
CA ILE A 69 13.95 22.87 12.30
C ILE A 69 13.24 21.57 11.91
N ARG A 70 13.99 20.48 11.74
CA ARG A 70 13.44 19.19 11.33
C ARG A 70 14.24 18.02 11.90
N ALA A 71 13.55 16.91 12.22
CA ALA A 71 14.15 15.69 12.75
C ALA A 71 14.09 14.56 11.70
N ARG A 72 15.16 14.37 10.94
CA ARG A 72 15.27 13.35 9.88
C ARG A 72 14.93 11.93 10.35
N PHE A 73 15.27 11.60 11.59
CA PHE A 73 14.96 10.29 12.15
C PHE A 73 13.45 10.05 12.28
N ILE A 74 12.70 11.08 12.72
CA ILE A 74 11.23 11.00 12.80
C ILE A 74 10.63 10.87 11.39
N ASP A 75 11.16 11.62 10.41
CA ASP A 75 10.71 11.53 9.01
C ASP A 75 10.91 10.12 8.42
N GLN A 76 12.05 9.50 8.72
CA GLN A 76 12.33 8.15 8.26
C GLN A 76 11.39 7.13 8.90
N GLN A 77 11.12 7.24 10.20
CA GLN A 77 10.14 6.39 10.89
C GLN A 77 8.73 6.58 10.34
N PHE A 78 8.33 7.84 10.11
CA PHE A 78 7.04 8.16 9.50
C PHE A 78 6.88 7.51 8.12
N ARG A 79 7.86 7.66 7.23
CA ARG A 79 7.83 7.04 5.90
C ARG A 79 7.78 5.51 5.96
N SER A 80 8.47 4.90 6.92
CA SER A 80 8.42 3.46 7.15
C SER A 80 7.03 3.00 7.61
N ALA A 81 6.43 3.68 8.58
CA ALA A 81 5.09 3.37 9.06
C ALA A 81 4.03 3.64 7.97
N ASN A 82 4.16 4.74 7.22
CA ASN A 82 3.29 5.10 6.11
C ASN A 82 3.32 4.04 4.99
N SER A 83 4.50 3.52 4.68
CA SER A 83 4.66 2.40 3.75
C SER A 83 3.98 1.11 4.24
N SER A 84 4.10 0.80 5.53
CA SER A 84 3.44 -0.37 6.11
C SER A 84 1.91 -0.22 6.10
N LEU A 85 1.40 0.97 6.41
CA LEU A 85 -0.02 1.30 6.31
C LEU A 85 -0.53 1.16 4.88
N GLY A 86 0.16 1.76 3.91
CA GLY A 86 -0.21 1.67 2.50
C GLY A 86 -0.32 0.23 1.99
N GLY A 87 0.64 -0.62 2.37
CA GLY A 87 0.63 -2.04 2.04
C GLY A 87 -0.57 -2.78 2.62
N ALA A 88 -0.87 -2.56 3.89
CA ALA A 88 -2.00 -3.19 4.58
C ALA A 88 -3.36 -2.72 4.03
N LEU A 89 -3.51 -1.43 3.74
CA LEU A 89 -4.73 -0.86 3.13
C LEU A 89 -5.00 -1.50 1.75
N SER A 90 -3.98 -1.54 0.90
CA SER A 90 -4.12 -2.13 -0.43
C SER A 90 -4.40 -3.64 -0.36
N GLN A 91 -3.78 -4.36 0.56
CA GLN A 91 -4.06 -5.78 0.79
C GLN A 91 -5.49 -6.00 1.26
N GLN A 92 -5.98 -5.22 2.24
CA GLN A 92 -7.34 -5.31 2.74
C GLN A 92 -8.37 -5.06 1.65
N GLU A 93 -8.16 -4.01 0.83
CA GLU A 93 -9.04 -3.67 -0.28
C GLU A 93 -9.24 -4.85 -1.24
N VAL A 94 -8.14 -5.51 -1.63
CA VAL A 94 -8.23 -6.65 -2.55
C VAL A 94 -8.80 -7.89 -1.86
N LEU A 95 -8.46 -8.15 -0.58
CA LEU A 95 -9.06 -9.25 0.17
C LEU A 95 -10.57 -9.12 0.33
N ASN A 96 -11.09 -7.89 0.52
CA ASN A 96 -12.54 -7.64 0.54
C ASN A 96 -13.19 -7.96 -0.81
N GLN A 97 -12.51 -7.70 -1.93
CA GLN A 97 -12.99 -8.10 -3.26
C GLN A 97 -12.99 -9.62 -3.43
N VAL A 98 -11.98 -10.31 -2.90
CA VAL A 98 -11.93 -11.79 -2.88
C VAL A 98 -13.07 -12.34 -2.03
N GLU A 99 -13.32 -11.82 -0.84
CA GLU A 99 -14.45 -12.21 0.01
C GLU A 99 -15.79 -12.04 -0.70
N ALA A 100 -15.98 -10.91 -1.38
CA ALA A 100 -17.18 -10.64 -2.17
C ALA A 100 -17.40 -11.64 -3.32
N ILE A 101 -16.32 -12.14 -3.96
CA ILE A 101 -16.39 -13.18 -4.99
C ILE A 101 -16.96 -14.48 -4.42
N PHE A 102 -16.49 -14.90 -3.24
CA PHE A 102 -16.97 -16.14 -2.61
C PHE A 102 -18.38 -15.99 -2.05
N SER A 103 -18.81 -14.78 -1.64
CA SER A 103 -20.17 -14.43 -1.16
C SER A 103 -20.71 -15.39 -0.10
N GLU A 104 -19.88 -15.79 0.86
CA GLU A 104 -20.25 -16.71 1.94
C GLU A 104 -20.37 -15.99 3.30
N PRO A 105 -21.34 -16.39 4.16
CA PRO A 105 -22.38 -17.38 3.94
C PRO A 105 -23.58 -16.83 3.13
N SER A 106 -24.05 -17.61 2.15
CA SER A 106 -25.28 -17.28 1.41
C SER A 106 -25.97 -18.52 0.87
N ASP A 107 -27.27 -18.44 0.58
CA ASP A 107 -28.03 -19.50 -0.05
C ASP A 107 -27.62 -19.80 -1.48
N SER A 108 -26.93 -18.86 -2.13
CA SER A 108 -26.36 -18.97 -3.48
C SER A 108 -24.85 -19.27 -3.47
N GLY A 109 -24.23 -19.35 -2.32
CA GLY A 109 -22.81 -19.67 -2.16
C GLY A 109 -22.49 -21.12 -2.51
N LEU A 110 -21.22 -21.40 -2.81
CA LEU A 110 -20.78 -22.73 -3.23
C LEU A 110 -21.06 -23.79 -2.17
N ASN A 111 -20.98 -23.44 -0.87
CA ASN A 111 -21.29 -24.35 0.22
C ASN A 111 -22.74 -24.85 0.14
N ALA A 112 -23.70 -23.95 0.00
CA ALA A 112 -25.12 -24.28 -0.10
C ALA A 112 -25.43 -25.06 -1.40
N ILE A 113 -24.74 -24.75 -2.50
CA ILE A 113 -24.90 -25.42 -3.80
C ILE A 113 -24.34 -26.83 -3.76
N MET A 114 -23.18 -27.05 -3.12
CA MET A 114 -22.63 -28.40 -2.88
C MET A 114 -23.60 -29.25 -2.04
N GLY A 115 -24.14 -28.67 -0.97
CA GLY A 115 -25.14 -29.35 -0.14
C GLY A 115 -26.39 -29.76 -0.93
N ARG A 116 -26.90 -28.86 -1.83
CA ARG A 116 -28.03 -29.22 -2.70
C ARG A 116 -27.67 -30.31 -3.71
N PHE A 117 -26.46 -30.33 -4.22
CA PHE A 117 -25.98 -31.38 -5.10
C PHE A 117 -25.97 -32.74 -4.41
N PHE A 118 -25.40 -32.86 -3.23
CA PHE A 118 -25.42 -34.13 -2.46
C PHE A 118 -26.82 -34.52 -2.05
N LYS A 119 -27.67 -33.56 -1.65
CA LYS A 119 -29.09 -33.83 -1.35
C LYS A 119 -29.84 -34.37 -2.58
N SER A 120 -29.54 -33.92 -3.80
CA SER A 120 -30.19 -34.46 -5.00
C SER A 120 -29.90 -35.95 -5.23
N PHE A 121 -28.72 -36.44 -4.83
CA PHE A 121 -28.43 -37.88 -4.82
C PHE A 121 -29.13 -38.60 -3.68
N GLN A 122 -29.29 -37.96 -2.54
CA GLN A 122 -30.09 -38.52 -1.44
C GLN A 122 -31.57 -38.68 -1.86
N ASP A 123 -32.12 -37.70 -2.54
CA ASP A 123 -33.50 -37.72 -3.10
C ASP A 123 -33.60 -38.82 -4.17
N LEU A 124 -32.61 -38.96 -5.05
CA LEU A 124 -32.50 -40.03 -6.05
C LEU A 124 -32.45 -41.43 -5.36
N SER A 125 -31.75 -41.55 -4.25
CA SER A 125 -31.65 -42.82 -3.53
C SER A 125 -33.01 -43.33 -2.99
N THR A 126 -33.93 -42.41 -2.76
CA THR A 126 -35.30 -42.76 -2.31
C THR A 126 -36.16 -43.28 -3.47
N ASN A 127 -35.95 -42.74 -4.70
CA ASN A 127 -36.70 -43.12 -5.88
C ASN A 127 -35.76 -43.27 -7.10
N PRO A 128 -34.96 -44.35 -7.19
CA PRO A 128 -33.87 -44.47 -8.18
C PRO A 128 -34.37 -44.50 -9.63
N THR A 129 -35.59 -44.91 -9.90
CA THR A 129 -36.19 -45.02 -11.22
C THR A 129 -36.98 -43.83 -11.65
N GLU A 130 -37.20 -42.82 -10.77
CA GLU A 130 -38.03 -41.66 -11.05
C GLU A 130 -37.28 -40.62 -11.91
N SER A 131 -37.91 -40.27 -13.03
CA SER A 131 -37.32 -39.28 -13.96
C SER A 131 -37.14 -37.88 -13.33
N ALA A 132 -38.05 -37.49 -12.42
CA ALA A 132 -37.97 -36.21 -11.74
C ALA A 132 -36.72 -36.12 -10.84
N ALA A 133 -36.41 -37.15 -10.04
CA ALA A 133 -35.25 -37.23 -9.18
C ALA A 133 -33.94 -37.19 -10.01
N ARG A 134 -33.90 -37.93 -11.14
CA ARG A 134 -32.74 -37.93 -12.05
C ARG A 134 -32.51 -36.58 -12.69
N ASN A 135 -33.56 -35.87 -13.18
CA ASN A 135 -33.45 -34.51 -13.68
C ASN A 135 -32.97 -33.56 -12.56
N GLY A 136 -33.42 -33.75 -11.33
CA GLY A 136 -32.95 -32.96 -10.20
C GLY A 136 -31.43 -33.04 -9.98
N VAL A 137 -30.85 -34.25 -10.13
CA VAL A 137 -29.39 -34.46 -10.06
C VAL A 137 -28.63 -33.71 -11.15
N ILE A 138 -29.14 -33.77 -12.41
CA ILE A 138 -28.51 -33.03 -13.53
C ILE A 138 -28.54 -31.52 -13.26
N GLN A 139 -29.69 -30.97 -12.88
CA GLN A 139 -29.84 -29.55 -12.61
C GLN A 139 -28.94 -29.10 -11.47
N ALA A 140 -28.87 -29.88 -10.38
CA ALA A 140 -27.99 -29.59 -9.25
C ALA A 140 -26.49 -29.67 -9.68
N GLY A 141 -26.12 -30.66 -10.48
CA GLY A 141 -24.78 -30.79 -11.05
C GLY A 141 -24.41 -29.64 -11.97
N GLN A 142 -25.32 -29.21 -12.86
CA GLN A 142 -25.11 -28.07 -13.73
C GLN A 142 -24.94 -26.78 -12.95
N LEU A 143 -25.77 -26.51 -11.94
CA LEU A 143 -25.66 -25.35 -11.08
C LEU A 143 -24.31 -25.35 -10.33
N LEU A 144 -23.91 -26.51 -9.80
CA LEU A 144 -22.62 -26.66 -9.12
C LEU A 144 -21.42 -26.34 -10.02
N THR A 145 -21.41 -26.88 -11.24
CA THR A 145 -20.33 -26.63 -12.21
C THR A 145 -20.29 -25.19 -12.66
N GLN A 146 -21.44 -24.56 -12.91
CA GLN A 146 -21.52 -23.12 -13.23
C GLN A 146 -20.98 -22.25 -12.10
N THR A 147 -21.26 -22.62 -10.85
CA THR A 147 -20.75 -21.87 -9.67
C THR A 147 -19.24 -21.97 -9.56
N PHE A 148 -18.65 -23.17 -9.71
CA PHE A 148 -17.20 -23.32 -9.74
C PHE A 148 -16.54 -22.49 -10.85
N GLN A 149 -17.08 -22.60 -12.08
CA GLN A 149 -16.59 -21.83 -13.24
C GLN A 149 -16.71 -20.32 -13.03
N GLY A 150 -17.83 -19.86 -12.42
CA GLY A 150 -18.06 -18.47 -12.10
C GLY A 150 -17.05 -17.93 -11.09
N LEU A 151 -16.79 -18.67 -10.00
CA LEU A 151 -15.78 -18.31 -9.02
C LEU A 151 -14.38 -18.23 -9.64
N SER A 152 -13.98 -19.26 -10.41
CA SER A 152 -12.69 -19.28 -11.11
C SER A 152 -12.54 -18.11 -12.09
N THR A 153 -13.59 -17.80 -12.85
CA THR A 153 -13.60 -16.66 -13.79
C THR A 153 -13.48 -15.33 -13.06
N ASN A 154 -14.22 -15.14 -11.96
CA ASN A 154 -14.17 -13.91 -11.19
C ASN A 154 -12.79 -13.69 -10.55
N LEU A 155 -12.13 -14.76 -10.06
CA LEU A 155 -10.75 -14.66 -9.56
C LEU A 155 -9.76 -14.28 -10.68
N LYS A 156 -9.95 -14.79 -11.90
CA LYS A 156 -9.13 -14.38 -13.07
C LYS A 156 -9.36 -12.93 -13.44
N ASN A 157 -10.62 -12.48 -13.50
CA ASN A 157 -10.95 -11.09 -13.81
C ASN A 157 -10.37 -10.13 -12.75
N LEU A 158 -10.41 -10.52 -11.47
CA LEU A 158 -9.77 -9.73 -10.41
C LEU A 158 -8.26 -9.63 -10.64
N ARG A 159 -7.60 -10.70 -11.07
CA ARG A 159 -6.16 -10.64 -11.41
C ARG A 159 -5.86 -9.64 -12.52
N ASP A 160 -6.66 -9.62 -13.58
CA ASP A 160 -6.48 -8.67 -14.68
C ASP A 160 -6.63 -7.22 -14.17
N THR A 161 -7.63 -6.96 -13.33
CA THR A 161 -7.82 -5.65 -12.68
C THR A 161 -6.62 -5.24 -11.82
N LEU A 162 -5.96 -6.19 -11.15
CA LEU A 162 -4.77 -5.89 -10.34
C LEU A 162 -3.55 -5.51 -11.17
N VAL A 163 -3.42 -5.98 -12.41
CA VAL A 163 -2.38 -5.52 -13.34
C VAL A 163 -2.56 -4.04 -13.66
N ASP A 164 -3.79 -3.61 -13.95
CA ASP A 164 -4.12 -2.22 -14.22
C ASP A 164 -3.90 -1.34 -12.97
N ASN A 165 -4.27 -1.83 -11.79
CA ASN A 165 -4.02 -1.16 -10.52
C ASN A 165 -2.51 -0.99 -10.26
N ALA A 166 -1.71 -2.05 -10.43
CA ALA A 166 -0.25 -1.98 -10.31
C ALA A 166 0.34 -0.97 -11.29
N THR A 167 -0.13 -0.96 -12.54
CA THR A 167 0.32 -0.01 -13.57
C THR A 167 0.00 1.43 -13.17
N THR A 168 -1.19 1.69 -12.66
CA THR A 168 -1.59 3.02 -12.18
C THR A 168 -0.70 3.50 -11.03
N LYS A 169 -0.40 2.62 -10.06
CA LYS A 169 0.49 2.95 -8.93
C LYS A 169 1.93 3.19 -9.39
N VAL A 170 2.44 2.39 -10.33
CA VAL A 170 3.78 2.59 -10.91
C VAL A 170 3.86 3.92 -11.67
N ASN A 171 2.84 4.30 -12.43
CA ASN A 171 2.78 5.60 -13.10
C ASN A 171 2.80 6.74 -12.09
N ARG A 172 2.09 6.63 -10.95
CA ARG A 172 2.15 7.64 -9.90
C ARG A 172 3.51 7.72 -9.23
N ILE A 173 4.17 6.57 -8.98
CA ILE A 173 5.55 6.51 -8.49
C ILE A 173 6.50 7.24 -9.45
N ASN A 174 6.40 7.00 -10.76
CA ASN A 174 7.22 7.64 -11.78
C ASN A 174 7.01 9.16 -11.79
N GLN A 175 5.76 9.62 -11.73
CA GLN A 175 5.44 11.04 -11.65
C GLN A 175 6.06 11.68 -10.40
N LEU A 176 5.92 11.07 -9.23
CA LEU A 176 6.53 11.57 -7.99
C LEU A 176 8.05 11.58 -8.07
N ALA A 177 8.66 10.56 -8.69
CA ALA A 177 10.11 10.51 -8.91
C ALA A 177 10.60 11.66 -9.80
N GLU A 178 9.85 12.02 -10.85
CA GLU A 178 10.14 13.17 -11.70
C GLU A 178 9.99 14.49 -10.93
N GLU A 179 8.91 14.68 -10.16
CA GLU A 179 8.68 15.86 -9.33
C GLU A 179 9.79 16.04 -8.29
N ILE A 180 10.17 14.95 -7.59
CA ILE A 180 11.26 14.96 -6.60
C ILE A 180 12.59 15.32 -7.27
N SER A 181 12.88 14.73 -8.43
CA SER A 181 14.10 15.02 -9.18
C SER A 181 14.18 16.49 -9.62
N ALA A 182 13.08 17.05 -10.11
CA ALA A 182 12.99 18.45 -10.51
C ALA A 182 13.21 19.38 -9.31
N LEU A 183 12.61 19.09 -8.16
CA LEU A 183 12.85 19.85 -6.93
C LEU A 183 14.29 19.73 -6.45
N ASP A 184 14.91 18.56 -6.58
CA ASP A 184 16.30 18.34 -6.17
C ASP A 184 17.29 19.14 -7.01
N VAL A 185 17.04 19.28 -8.33
CA VAL A 185 17.81 20.17 -9.22
C VAL A 185 17.66 21.64 -8.79
N GLN A 186 16.46 22.10 -8.46
CA GLN A 186 16.23 23.47 -8.00
C GLN A 186 16.94 23.72 -6.66
N ILE A 187 16.87 22.77 -5.72
CA ILE A 187 17.52 22.85 -4.41
C ILE A 187 19.03 22.94 -4.56
N THR A 188 19.64 22.05 -5.35
CA THR A 188 21.10 22.05 -5.56
C THR A 188 21.59 23.30 -6.27
N THR A 189 20.81 23.83 -7.21
CA THR A 189 21.11 25.09 -7.90
C THR A 189 21.05 26.28 -6.93
N ALA A 190 20.03 26.36 -6.08
CA ALA A 190 19.91 27.42 -5.09
C ALA A 190 21.04 27.37 -4.05
N LEU A 191 21.40 26.17 -3.57
CA LEU A 191 22.53 25.97 -2.64
C LEU A 191 23.87 26.38 -3.26
N ALA A 192 24.10 26.07 -4.56
CA ALA A 192 25.31 26.46 -5.27
C ALA A 192 25.47 27.97 -5.41
N THR A 193 24.38 28.75 -5.41
CA THR A 193 24.37 30.20 -5.42
C THR A 193 24.36 30.86 -4.04
N GLY A 194 24.49 30.06 -2.96
CA GLY A 194 24.53 30.52 -1.57
C GLY A 194 23.15 30.80 -0.98
N GLY A 195 22.07 30.33 -1.60
CA GLY A 195 20.71 30.41 -1.08
C GLY A 195 20.39 29.25 -0.12
N GLU A 196 19.36 29.43 0.70
CA GLU A 196 18.80 28.37 1.56
C GLU A 196 17.36 28.07 1.11
N PRO A 197 17.18 27.05 0.22
CA PRO A 197 15.88 26.75 -0.40
C PRO A 197 15.00 25.91 0.52
N ASN A 198 14.64 26.44 1.70
CA ASN A 198 13.94 25.71 2.74
C ASN A 198 12.55 25.25 2.27
N ASP A 199 11.78 26.11 1.60
CA ASP A 199 10.44 25.80 1.12
C ASP A 199 10.45 24.74 0.02
N LEU A 200 11.47 24.72 -0.86
CA LEU A 200 11.63 23.65 -1.84
C LEU A 200 11.97 22.30 -1.18
N LYS A 201 12.77 22.35 -0.10
CA LYS A 201 13.06 21.15 0.69
C LYS A 201 11.80 20.62 1.38
N ASP A 202 10.91 21.49 1.86
CA ASP A 202 9.62 21.09 2.45
C ASP A 202 8.70 20.45 1.41
N GLN A 203 8.59 21.03 0.22
CA GLN A 203 7.84 20.46 -0.90
C GLN A 203 8.40 19.09 -1.32
N ARG A 204 9.73 18.95 -1.39
CA ARG A 204 10.38 17.67 -1.69
C ARG A 204 10.06 16.60 -0.63
N ASP A 205 10.10 16.98 0.65
CA ASP A 205 9.81 16.08 1.75
C ASP A 205 8.34 15.62 1.72
N LEU A 206 7.39 16.49 1.37
CA LEU A 206 5.99 16.14 1.18
C LEU A 206 5.82 15.10 0.06
N LYS A 207 6.54 15.27 -1.07
CA LYS A 207 6.53 14.29 -2.17
C LYS A 207 7.14 12.95 -1.78
N LEU A 208 8.17 12.96 -0.93
CA LEU A 208 8.76 11.74 -0.38
C LEU A 208 7.77 11.01 0.55
N ASP A 209 6.98 11.75 1.32
CA ASP A 209 5.97 11.17 2.19
C ASP A 209 4.83 10.54 1.35
N GLU A 210 4.36 11.21 0.28
CA GLU A 210 3.41 10.62 -0.69
C GLU A 210 3.99 9.36 -1.35
N LEU A 211 5.23 9.40 -1.80
CA LEU A 211 5.91 8.26 -2.44
C LEU A 211 6.05 7.08 -1.48
N SER A 212 6.30 7.34 -0.19
CA SER A 212 6.44 6.31 0.83
C SER A 212 5.16 5.51 1.07
N GLN A 213 3.98 6.09 0.82
CA GLN A 213 2.70 5.37 0.88
C GLN A 213 2.58 4.35 -0.26
N LEU A 214 3.09 4.69 -1.45
CA LEU A 214 3.02 3.84 -2.64
C LEU A 214 4.05 2.71 -2.63
N ALA A 215 5.26 2.98 -2.12
CA ALA A 215 6.35 2.01 -2.04
C ALA A 215 7.30 2.32 -0.89
N SER A 216 7.96 1.29 -0.34
CA SER A 216 9.03 1.49 0.64
C SER A 216 10.25 2.12 -0.02
N ILE A 217 10.62 3.31 0.45
CA ILE A 217 11.73 4.09 -0.10
C ILE A 217 12.90 4.19 0.87
N SER A 218 14.10 4.26 0.32
CA SER A 218 15.30 4.68 1.03
C SER A 218 15.78 6.01 0.45
N VAL A 219 16.05 6.97 1.33
CA VAL A 219 16.52 8.31 0.96
C VAL A 219 17.91 8.53 1.54
N SER A 220 18.88 8.81 0.71
CA SER A 220 20.22 9.23 1.11
C SER A 220 20.50 10.64 0.61
N GLU A 221 21.09 11.48 1.45
CA GLU A 221 21.48 12.86 1.12
C GLU A 221 22.99 12.96 1.05
N ASP A 222 23.52 13.60 0.01
CA ASP A 222 24.93 13.89 -0.12
C ASP A 222 25.33 15.16 0.65
N GLY A 223 26.65 15.45 0.72
CA GLY A 223 27.15 16.64 1.41
C GLY A 223 26.80 17.97 0.72
N ARG A 224 26.14 17.94 -0.44
CA ARG A 224 25.71 19.11 -1.22
C ARG A 224 24.20 19.36 -1.14
N GLY A 225 23.48 18.58 -0.33
CA GLY A 225 22.03 18.69 -0.15
C GLY A 225 21.18 18.02 -1.24
N SER A 226 21.80 17.35 -2.21
CA SER A 226 21.11 16.48 -3.15
C SER A 226 20.72 15.18 -2.51
N ILE A 227 19.58 14.63 -2.92
CA ILE A 227 19.13 13.32 -2.44
C ILE A 227 19.14 12.28 -3.56
N MET A 228 19.30 11.03 -3.16
CA MET A 228 19.03 9.86 -3.97
C MET A 228 17.91 9.06 -3.33
N VAL A 229 16.84 8.82 -4.07
CA VAL A 229 15.71 7.99 -3.64
C VAL A 229 15.78 6.66 -4.34
N SER A 230 15.67 5.58 -3.59
CA SER A 230 15.69 4.21 -4.12
C SER A 230 14.53 3.37 -3.59
N ILE A 231 14.04 2.44 -4.43
CA ILE A 231 13.12 1.37 -4.10
C ILE A 231 13.84 0.05 -4.30
N GLY A 232 13.86 -0.82 -3.30
CA GLY A 232 14.53 -2.12 -3.38
C GLY A 232 16.00 -2.07 -3.80
N GLY A 233 16.71 -0.99 -3.46
CA GLY A 233 18.11 -0.76 -3.85
C GLY A 233 18.31 -0.15 -5.24
N THR A 234 17.25 0.01 -6.03
CA THR A 234 17.30 0.67 -7.35
C THR A 234 17.02 2.16 -7.20
N ALA A 235 17.95 3.02 -7.64
CA ALA A 235 17.74 4.47 -7.63
C ALA A 235 16.65 4.84 -8.66
N ILE A 236 15.62 5.55 -8.18
CA ILE A 236 14.48 5.98 -8.99
C ILE A 236 14.44 7.50 -9.21
N ALA A 237 15.01 8.30 -8.30
CA ALA A 237 15.10 9.76 -8.42
C ALA A 237 16.40 10.28 -7.82
N SER A 238 17.00 11.27 -8.51
CA SER A 238 18.18 12.02 -8.06
C SER A 238 18.29 13.33 -8.83
N CYS A 239 19.25 14.19 -8.50
CA CYS A 239 19.56 15.38 -9.31
C CYS A 239 19.98 15.08 -10.76
N ALA A 240 20.36 13.83 -11.09
CA ALA A 240 20.66 13.41 -12.46
C ALA A 240 19.40 13.02 -13.27
N GLY A 241 18.23 13.07 -12.67
CA GLY A 241 16.95 12.73 -13.27
C GLY A 241 16.27 11.53 -12.62
N ALA A 242 15.04 11.26 -13.05
CA ALA A 242 14.28 10.10 -12.65
C ALA A 242 14.61 8.88 -13.54
N VAL A 243 14.45 7.68 -12.97
CA VAL A 243 14.52 6.39 -13.69
C VAL A 243 13.13 5.76 -13.58
N PRO A 244 12.36 5.75 -14.66
CA PRO A 244 11.01 5.19 -14.63
C PRO A 244 11.03 3.68 -14.36
N LEU A 245 9.99 3.23 -13.68
CA LEU A 245 9.66 1.83 -13.46
C LEU A 245 8.54 1.42 -14.42
N GLN A 246 8.44 0.14 -14.72
CA GLN A 246 7.33 -0.43 -15.48
C GLN A 246 6.86 -1.75 -14.87
N VAL A 247 5.62 -2.09 -15.14
CA VAL A 247 5.01 -3.37 -14.76
C VAL A 247 5.23 -4.37 -15.88
N GLU A 248 5.74 -5.55 -15.55
CA GLU A 248 5.82 -6.68 -16.46
C GLU A 248 5.13 -7.90 -15.84
N VAL A 249 4.46 -8.69 -16.68
CA VAL A 249 3.87 -9.96 -16.25
C VAL A 249 4.71 -11.09 -16.87
N VAL A 250 5.47 -11.78 -16.03
CA VAL A 250 6.34 -12.90 -16.42
C VAL A 250 5.92 -14.13 -15.63
N ASP A 251 5.74 -15.26 -16.31
CA ASP A 251 5.31 -16.53 -15.70
C ASP A 251 4.07 -16.36 -14.79
N ASN A 252 3.10 -15.59 -15.26
CA ASN A 252 1.86 -15.31 -14.55
C ASN A 252 2.05 -14.57 -13.19
N ARG A 253 3.14 -13.80 -13.04
CA ARG A 253 3.48 -12.98 -11.87
C ARG A 253 3.75 -11.56 -12.30
N ILE A 254 3.28 -10.60 -11.53
CA ILE A 254 3.66 -9.19 -11.71
C ILE A 254 5.07 -8.99 -11.14
N GLN A 255 5.93 -8.39 -11.96
CA GLN A 255 7.25 -7.90 -11.59
C GLN A 255 7.34 -6.41 -11.90
N ILE A 256 8.02 -5.67 -11.06
CA ILE A 256 8.38 -4.28 -11.33
C ILE A 256 9.80 -4.27 -11.84
N VAL A 257 10.05 -3.61 -12.97
CA VAL A 257 11.40 -3.56 -13.58
C VAL A 257 11.79 -2.10 -13.83
N GLY A 258 13.08 -1.82 -13.73
CA GLY A 258 13.63 -0.53 -14.10
C GLY A 258 13.77 -0.42 -15.62
N THR A 259 13.20 0.63 -16.24
CA THR A 259 13.21 0.81 -17.71
C THR A 259 14.62 0.95 -18.30
N ARG A 260 15.60 1.39 -17.50
CA ARG A 260 16.97 1.62 -17.98
C ARG A 260 17.78 0.33 -18.17
N ASN A 261 17.51 -0.70 -17.38
CA ASN A 261 18.32 -1.93 -17.36
C ASN A 261 17.50 -3.23 -17.45
N GLY A 262 16.16 -3.14 -17.41
CA GLY A 262 15.26 -4.28 -17.42
C GLY A 262 15.37 -5.21 -16.20
N LEU A 263 16.06 -4.78 -15.13
CA LEU A 263 16.24 -5.62 -13.95
C LEU A 263 15.05 -5.50 -13.01
N PRO A 264 14.64 -6.61 -12.37
CA PRO A 264 13.60 -6.61 -11.35
C PRO A 264 13.94 -5.72 -10.17
N VAL A 265 12.97 -4.93 -9.74
CA VAL A 265 13.04 -4.05 -8.57
C VAL A 265 12.16 -4.64 -7.47
N PRO A 266 12.74 -5.14 -6.36
CA PRO A 266 11.95 -5.69 -5.27
C PRO A 266 11.21 -4.56 -4.53
N VAL A 267 9.88 -4.69 -4.46
CA VAL A 267 9.01 -3.74 -3.75
C VAL A 267 8.54 -4.40 -2.45
N ASN A 268 9.04 -3.94 -1.31
CA ASN A 268 8.84 -4.58 0.00
C ASN A 268 7.88 -3.82 0.93
N GLY A 269 7.15 -2.84 0.44
CA GLY A 269 6.18 -2.07 1.22
C GLY A 269 5.43 -1.06 0.36
N GLY A 270 4.48 -0.37 0.96
CA GLY A 270 3.57 0.53 0.27
C GLY A 270 2.44 -0.20 -0.45
N GLU A 271 1.51 0.58 -0.97
CA GLU A 271 0.32 0.08 -1.67
C GLU A 271 0.66 -0.89 -2.81
N LEU A 272 1.73 -0.60 -3.54
CA LEU A 272 2.18 -1.46 -4.64
C LEU A 272 2.57 -2.86 -4.15
N SER A 273 3.23 -2.96 -2.98
CA SER A 273 3.56 -4.25 -2.37
C SER A 273 2.31 -5.05 -2.00
N GLY A 274 1.25 -4.39 -1.49
CA GLY A 274 -0.03 -5.04 -1.20
C GLY A 274 -0.67 -5.66 -2.44
N VAL A 275 -0.66 -4.93 -3.57
CA VAL A 275 -1.12 -5.44 -4.87
C VAL A 275 -0.28 -6.63 -5.33
N LEU A 276 1.04 -6.51 -5.29
CA LEU A 276 1.97 -7.57 -5.72
C LEU A 276 1.82 -8.84 -4.89
N GLN A 277 1.70 -8.71 -3.57
CA GLN A 277 1.49 -9.85 -2.66
C GLN A 277 0.17 -10.57 -2.96
N THR A 278 -0.89 -9.80 -3.17
CA THR A 278 -2.20 -10.40 -3.48
C THR A 278 -2.22 -11.07 -4.86
N PHE A 279 -1.67 -10.42 -5.88
CA PHE A 279 -1.60 -11.00 -7.23
C PHE A 279 -0.70 -12.23 -7.30
N ASN A 280 0.50 -12.17 -6.71
CA ASN A 280 1.54 -13.20 -6.87
C ASN A 280 1.39 -14.38 -5.91
N VAL A 281 0.71 -14.20 -4.77
CA VAL A 281 0.64 -15.19 -3.70
C VAL A 281 -0.79 -15.52 -3.31
N THR A 282 -1.59 -14.51 -2.93
CA THR A 282 -2.91 -14.77 -2.35
C THR A 282 -3.89 -15.34 -3.36
N LEU A 283 -4.07 -14.68 -4.51
CA LEU A 283 -5.02 -15.14 -5.54
C LEU A 283 -4.65 -16.50 -6.13
N PRO A 284 -3.39 -16.78 -6.51
CA PRO A 284 -3.00 -18.13 -6.94
C PRO A 284 -3.25 -19.18 -5.86
N GLY A 285 -3.03 -18.85 -4.60
CA GLY A 285 -3.32 -19.74 -3.47
C GLY A 285 -4.81 -20.06 -3.33
N GLN A 286 -5.69 -19.06 -3.48
CA GLN A 286 -7.15 -19.28 -3.44
C GLN A 286 -7.64 -20.08 -4.65
N GLN A 287 -7.13 -19.76 -5.85
CA GLN A 287 -7.44 -20.53 -7.07
C GLN A 287 -7.01 -21.99 -6.92
N ALA A 288 -5.81 -22.25 -6.44
CA ALA A 288 -5.32 -23.63 -6.26
C ALA A 288 -6.17 -24.42 -5.27
N ARG A 289 -6.62 -23.81 -4.18
CA ARG A 289 -7.53 -24.47 -3.22
C ARG A 289 -8.91 -24.75 -3.83
N LEU A 290 -9.44 -23.82 -4.62
CA LEU A 290 -10.70 -24.01 -5.33
C LEU A 290 -10.58 -25.14 -6.38
N ASP A 291 -9.46 -25.20 -7.09
CA ASP A 291 -9.14 -26.26 -8.07
C ASP A 291 -8.95 -27.63 -7.38
N GLU A 292 -8.33 -27.68 -6.21
CA GLU A 292 -8.19 -28.88 -5.39
C GLU A 292 -9.54 -29.42 -4.97
N ILE A 293 -10.48 -28.56 -4.53
CA ILE A 293 -11.84 -28.94 -4.18
C ILE A 293 -12.56 -29.53 -5.40
N ALA A 294 -12.51 -28.85 -6.54
CA ALA A 294 -13.16 -29.28 -7.77
C ALA A 294 -12.57 -30.60 -8.29
N SER A 295 -11.26 -30.74 -8.34
CA SER A 295 -10.59 -31.97 -8.83
C SER A 295 -10.86 -33.18 -7.95
N THR A 296 -10.87 -32.97 -6.62
CA THR A 296 -11.20 -34.05 -5.66
C THR A 296 -12.65 -34.47 -5.79
N LEU A 297 -13.58 -33.50 -5.93
CA LEU A 297 -15.00 -33.77 -6.19
C LEU A 297 -15.19 -34.55 -7.50
N ILE A 298 -14.60 -34.09 -8.59
CA ILE A 298 -14.63 -34.74 -9.92
C ILE A 298 -14.15 -36.20 -9.77
N SER A 299 -12.98 -36.39 -9.21
CA SER A 299 -12.34 -37.70 -9.09
C SER A 299 -13.21 -38.66 -8.27
N ARG A 300 -13.70 -38.22 -7.11
CA ARG A 300 -14.45 -39.08 -6.19
C ARG A 300 -15.83 -39.43 -6.73
N ILE A 301 -16.56 -38.46 -7.25
CA ILE A 301 -17.88 -38.65 -7.85
C ILE A 301 -17.75 -39.59 -9.07
N ASN A 302 -16.80 -39.36 -9.94
CA ASN A 302 -16.58 -40.17 -11.12
C ASN A 302 -16.18 -41.61 -10.78
N GLN A 303 -15.34 -41.80 -9.75
CA GLN A 303 -14.95 -43.15 -9.28
C GLN A 303 -16.17 -43.96 -8.84
N ILE A 304 -17.11 -43.36 -8.12
CA ILE A 304 -18.32 -44.04 -7.66
C ILE A 304 -19.32 -44.23 -8.82
N HIS A 305 -19.57 -43.17 -9.60
CA HIS A 305 -20.57 -43.14 -10.64
C HIS A 305 -20.24 -44.10 -11.79
N SER A 306 -18.96 -44.14 -12.25
CA SER A 306 -18.55 -45.02 -13.35
C SER A 306 -18.61 -46.52 -12.99
N ALA A 307 -18.53 -46.88 -11.70
CA ALA A 307 -18.65 -48.24 -11.25
C ALA A 307 -20.12 -48.72 -11.12
N GLY A 308 -21.07 -47.76 -11.12
CA GLY A 308 -22.48 -48.04 -11.02
C GLY A 308 -23.22 -48.23 -12.34
N TYR A 309 -24.50 -48.50 -12.24
CA TYR A 309 -25.41 -48.76 -13.36
C TYR A 309 -26.55 -47.73 -13.41
N GLY A 310 -26.82 -47.21 -14.60
CA GLY A 310 -28.04 -46.45 -14.89
C GLY A 310 -29.20 -47.35 -15.20
N ILE A 311 -30.35 -46.73 -15.56
CA ILE A 311 -31.53 -47.44 -16.02
C ILE A 311 -31.52 -47.56 -17.54
N GLY A 312 -31.99 -48.67 -18.07
CA GLY A 312 -32.07 -48.90 -19.51
C GLY A 312 -31.89 -50.41 -19.84
N THR A 313 -32.04 -50.73 -21.13
CA THR A 313 -31.86 -52.13 -21.58
C THR A 313 -30.97 -52.10 -22.83
N PRO A 314 -29.66 -52.43 -22.74
CA PRO A 314 -28.91 -52.76 -21.52
C PRO A 314 -28.67 -51.58 -20.58
N PRO A 315 -28.42 -51.81 -19.28
CA PRO A 315 -28.09 -50.73 -18.33
C PRO A 315 -26.79 -50.04 -18.73
N THR A 316 -26.79 -48.71 -18.66
CA THR A 316 -25.58 -47.89 -18.94
C THR A 316 -24.59 -47.94 -17.76
N THR A 317 -23.31 -48.12 -18.01
CA THR A 317 -22.22 -48.12 -17.03
C THR A 317 -20.97 -47.49 -17.59
N GLY A 318 -19.94 -47.24 -16.78
CA GLY A 318 -18.63 -46.72 -17.20
C GLY A 318 -18.60 -45.24 -17.53
N ASN A 319 -19.71 -44.51 -17.33
CA ASN A 319 -19.75 -43.09 -17.61
C ASN A 319 -19.31 -42.29 -16.38
N ASN A 320 -18.41 -41.34 -16.61
CA ASN A 320 -18.12 -40.29 -15.60
C ASN A 320 -19.28 -39.30 -15.50
N PHE A 321 -19.60 -38.85 -14.29
CA PHE A 321 -20.63 -37.86 -14.10
C PHE A 321 -20.14 -36.45 -14.45
N PHE A 322 -18.89 -36.11 -14.06
CA PHE A 322 -18.24 -34.85 -14.41
C PHE A 322 -17.14 -35.04 -15.45
N THR A 323 -16.91 -33.99 -16.21
CA THR A 323 -15.73 -33.78 -17.08
C THR A 323 -14.90 -32.61 -16.56
N GLY A 324 -13.69 -32.42 -17.10
CA GLY A 324 -12.76 -31.38 -16.63
C GLY A 324 -11.84 -31.87 -15.53
N SER A 325 -10.95 -31.01 -15.04
CA SER A 325 -9.90 -31.33 -14.06
C SER A 325 -9.79 -30.33 -12.90
N ASP A 326 -10.41 -29.18 -13.00
CA ASP A 326 -10.29 -28.05 -12.08
C ASP A 326 -11.60 -27.24 -12.03
N ALA A 327 -11.64 -26.19 -11.18
CA ALA A 327 -12.81 -25.35 -11.01
C ALA A 327 -13.24 -24.58 -12.26
N GLY A 328 -12.29 -24.25 -13.14
CA GLY A 328 -12.57 -23.52 -14.38
C GLY A 328 -13.11 -24.40 -15.50
N THR A 329 -12.87 -25.71 -15.44
CA THR A 329 -13.19 -26.67 -16.52
C THR A 329 -14.22 -27.73 -16.14
N ILE A 330 -14.58 -27.85 -14.87
CA ILE A 330 -15.59 -28.80 -14.40
C ILE A 330 -16.92 -28.60 -15.13
N ALA A 331 -17.49 -29.68 -15.67
CA ALA A 331 -18.79 -29.67 -16.33
C ALA A 331 -19.50 -31.02 -16.13
N VAL A 332 -20.83 -31.02 -16.22
CA VAL A 332 -21.58 -32.29 -16.28
C VAL A 332 -21.29 -32.95 -17.60
N ASN A 333 -21.01 -34.26 -17.58
CA ASN A 333 -20.71 -35.02 -18.80
C ASN A 333 -21.90 -34.91 -19.80
N PRO A 334 -21.66 -34.52 -21.07
CA PRO A 334 -22.71 -34.35 -22.06
C PRO A 334 -23.57 -35.61 -22.28
N VAL A 335 -22.99 -36.82 -22.11
CA VAL A 335 -23.75 -38.08 -22.18
C VAL A 335 -24.77 -38.20 -21.07
N ILE A 336 -24.40 -37.76 -19.85
CA ILE A 336 -25.30 -37.74 -18.67
C ILE A 336 -26.33 -36.61 -18.83
N ALA A 337 -25.91 -35.45 -19.28
CA ALA A 337 -26.80 -34.29 -19.46
C ALA A 337 -27.86 -34.53 -20.52
N ALA A 338 -27.54 -35.31 -21.60
CA ALA A 338 -28.50 -35.63 -22.66
C ALA A 338 -29.40 -36.82 -22.33
N ASN A 339 -29.01 -37.70 -21.39
CA ASN A 339 -29.72 -38.93 -21.08
C ASN A 339 -29.77 -39.19 -19.57
N ILE A 340 -30.88 -38.84 -18.94
CA ILE A 340 -31.10 -39.05 -17.50
C ILE A 340 -31.00 -40.52 -17.09
N SER A 341 -31.27 -41.45 -18.02
CA SER A 341 -31.14 -42.88 -17.77
C SER A 341 -29.70 -43.34 -17.53
N ALA A 342 -28.71 -42.53 -17.99
CA ALA A 342 -27.29 -42.82 -17.83
C ALA A 342 -26.75 -42.46 -16.43
N ILE A 343 -27.52 -41.80 -15.56
CA ILE A 343 -27.15 -41.56 -14.17
C ILE A 343 -27.09 -42.89 -13.43
N ALA A 344 -25.94 -43.21 -12.83
CA ALA A 344 -25.77 -44.39 -12.04
C ALA A 344 -26.43 -44.26 -10.65
N ALA A 345 -27.35 -45.11 -10.30
CA ALA A 345 -27.97 -45.18 -8.98
C ALA A 345 -27.80 -46.56 -8.35
N SER A 346 -27.71 -47.62 -9.18
CA SER A 346 -27.64 -49.02 -8.76
C SER A 346 -26.21 -49.55 -8.79
N GLY A 347 -25.86 -50.44 -7.89
CA GLY A 347 -24.66 -51.26 -7.92
C GLY A 347 -24.85 -52.61 -8.65
N ASP A 348 -26.10 -52.98 -9.00
CA ASP A 348 -26.43 -54.22 -9.69
C ASP A 348 -27.14 -53.92 -11.04
N PRO A 349 -26.62 -54.43 -12.18
CA PRO A 349 -27.20 -54.20 -13.49
C PRO A 349 -28.64 -54.78 -13.65
N ASN A 350 -29.01 -55.76 -12.81
CA ASN A 350 -30.29 -56.44 -12.85
C ASN A 350 -31.33 -55.87 -11.91
N GLN A 351 -30.96 -54.89 -11.08
CA GLN A 351 -31.82 -54.28 -10.06
C GLN A 351 -31.94 -52.76 -10.23
N PRO A 352 -32.77 -52.25 -11.15
CA PRO A 352 -32.93 -50.82 -11.41
C PRO A 352 -33.41 -50.01 -10.19
N GLY A 353 -34.02 -50.68 -9.20
CA GLY A 353 -34.46 -50.06 -7.96
C GLY A 353 -33.45 -50.07 -6.82
N ASP A 354 -32.25 -50.66 -7.04
CA ASP A 354 -31.15 -50.54 -6.06
C ASP A 354 -30.62 -49.10 -6.04
N ASN A 355 -30.32 -48.64 -4.85
CA ASN A 355 -29.90 -47.24 -4.58
C ASN A 355 -28.51 -47.14 -3.96
N SER A 356 -27.76 -48.23 -3.94
CA SER A 356 -26.48 -48.31 -3.25
C SER A 356 -25.46 -47.27 -3.78
N VAL A 357 -25.41 -47.04 -5.10
CA VAL A 357 -24.53 -46.04 -5.71
C VAL A 357 -25.02 -44.64 -5.43
N ALA A 358 -26.33 -44.38 -5.49
CA ALA A 358 -26.89 -43.05 -5.17
C ALA A 358 -26.60 -42.67 -3.70
N LEU A 359 -26.71 -43.61 -2.76
CA LEU A 359 -26.34 -43.39 -1.35
C LEU A 359 -24.82 -43.16 -1.20
N ALA A 360 -23.99 -43.91 -1.92
CA ALA A 360 -22.54 -43.71 -1.88
C ALA A 360 -22.14 -42.29 -2.42
N LEU A 361 -22.81 -41.82 -3.51
CA LEU A 361 -22.62 -40.50 -4.06
C LEU A 361 -23.07 -39.40 -3.10
N ALA A 362 -24.21 -39.54 -2.44
CA ALA A 362 -24.66 -38.63 -1.38
C ALA A 362 -23.68 -38.63 -0.19
N GLY A 363 -23.12 -39.78 0.18
CA GLY A 363 -22.17 -39.94 1.29
C GLY A 363 -20.85 -39.21 1.11
N VAL A 364 -20.47 -38.79 -0.11
CA VAL A 364 -19.26 -38.02 -0.41
C VAL A 364 -19.26 -36.68 0.34
N GLU A 365 -20.42 -36.11 0.63
CA GLU A 365 -20.55 -34.87 1.44
C GLU A 365 -19.81 -34.96 2.79
N THR A 366 -19.91 -36.08 3.45
CA THR A 366 -19.32 -36.27 4.79
C THR A 366 -18.01 -37.06 4.77
N GLU A 367 -17.64 -37.59 3.60
CA GLU A 367 -16.42 -38.36 3.44
C GLU A 367 -15.17 -37.47 3.68
N LYS A 368 -14.18 -38.01 4.38
CA LYS A 368 -12.96 -37.32 4.74
C LYS A 368 -11.92 -37.48 3.64
N LEU A 369 -11.85 -36.52 2.70
CA LEU A 369 -11.06 -36.60 1.47
C LEU A 369 -9.79 -35.75 1.53
N PHE A 370 -9.73 -34.77 2.44
CA PHE A 370 -8.63 -33.80 2.53
C PHE A 370 -7.78 -34.02 3.79
N ASN A 371 -6.58 -33.45 3.79
CA ASN A 371 -5.63 -33.48 4.92
C ASN A 371 -5.38 -34.91 5.44
N GLY A 372 -5.10 -35.84 4.54
CA GLY A 372 -4.84 -37.26 4.91
C GLY A 372 -6.03 -37.97 5.46
N GLY A 373 -7.26 -37.64 5.03
CA GLY A 373 -8.49 -38.31 5.46
C GLY A 373 -9.08 -37.80 6.77
N THR A 374 -8.88 -36.52 7.08
CA THR A 374 -9.40 -35.93 8.33
C THR A 374 -10.47 -34.86 8.10
N VAL A 375 -10.53 -34.26 6.92
CA VAL A 375 -11.39 -33.11 6.59
C VAL A 375 -12.31 -33.44 5.42
N SER A 376 -13.61 -33.10 5.52
CA SER A 376 -14.57 -33.25 4.42
C SER A 376 -14.46 -32.09 3.43
N ILE A 377 -15.06 -32.25 2.23
CA ILE A 377 -15.09 -31.22 1.20
C ILE A 377 -15.73 -29.92 1.69
N MET A 378 -16.83 -30.01 2.43
CA MET A 378 -17.51 -28.85 2.99
C MET A 378 -16.65 -28.13 4.04
N GLN A 379 -15.97 -28.90 4.90
CA GLN A 379 -15.05 -28.34 5.89
C GLN A 379 -13.82 -27.70 5.25
N HIS A 380 -13.30 -28.30 4.18
CA HIS A 380 -12.13 -27.76 3.46
C HIS A 380 -12.47 -26.43 2.78
N TYR A 381 -13.66 -26.35 2.14
CA TYR A 381 -14.14 -25.10 1.57
C TYR A 381 -14.41 -24.03 2.65
N SER A 382 -15.05 -24.39 3.76
CA SER A 382 -15.25 -23.46 4.87
C SER A 382 -13.92 -22.95 5.44
N GLY A 383 -12.87 -23.78 5.46
CA GLY A 383 -11.53 -23.40 5.84
C GLY A 383 -10.88 -22.40 4.87
N LEU A 384 -11.16 -22.52 3.54
CA LEU A 384 -10.73 -21.55 2.53
C LEU A 384 -11.35 -20.17 2.82
N VAL A 385 -12.68 -20.11 2.99
CA VAL A 385 -13.40 -18.85 3.26
C VAL A 385 -12.96 -18.23 4.59
N SER A 386 -12.86 -19.03 5.65
CA SER A 386 -12.38 -18.55 6.96
C SER A 386 -10.96 -18.01 6.90
N GLY A 387 -10.10 -18.58 6.04
CA GLY A 387 -8.75 -18.12 5.82
C GLY A 387 -8.71 -16.70 5.20
N ILE A 388 -9.64 -16.40 4.27
CA ILE A 388 -9.79 -15.05 3.71
C ILE A 388 -10.19 -14.06 4.79
N GLY A 389 -11.22 -14.39 5.58
CA GLY A 389 -11.67 -13.56 6.70
C GLY A 389 -10.57 -13.30 7.72
N SER A 390 -9.79 -14.32 8.09
CA SER A 390 -8.64 -14.16 9.00
C SER A 390 -7.58 -13.21 8.43
N SER A 391 -7.29 -13.27 7.14
CA SER A 391 -6.35 -12.34 6.49
C SER A 391 -6.85 -10.90 6.46
N ILE A 392 -8.18 -10.68 6.32
CA ILE A 392 -8.80 -9.36 6.43
C ILE A 392 -8.65 -8.80 7.85
N VAL A 393 -8.91 -9.62 8.86
CA VAL A 393 -8.75 -9.23 10.29
C VAL A 393 -7.29 -8.86 10.58
N GLU A 394 -6.32 -9.62 10.09
CA GLU A 394 -4.89 -9.33 10.24
C GLU A 394 -4.50 -8.01 9.56
N ALA A 395 -4.96 -7.78 8.33
CA ALA A 395 -4.74 -6.51 7.62
C ALA A 395 -5.37 -5.34 8.39
N THR A 396 -6.60 -5.49 8.90
CA THR A 396 -7.29 -4.47 9.70
C THR A 396 -6.55 -4.15 11.00
N SER A 397 -6.03 -5.16 11.69
CA SER A 397 -5.23 -4.98 12.90
C SER A 397 -3.93 -4.22 12.60
N THR A 398 -3.28 -4.55 11.48
CA THR A 398 -2.08 -3.85 11.01
C THR A 398 -2.37 -2.39 10.69
N ILE A 399 -3.46 -2.11 9.96
CA ILE A 399 -3.92 -0.75 9.65
C ILE A 399 -4.12 0.06 10.92
N THR A 400 -4.88 -0.48 11.88
CA THR A 400 -5.15 0.20 13.15
C THR A 400 -3.86 0.51 13.92
N SER A 401 -2.95 -0.45 13.98
CA SER A 401 -1.65 -0.28 14.66
C SER A 401 -0.78 0.78 13.97
N GLN A 402 -0.70 0.74 12.63
CA GLN A 402 0.14 1.69 11.87
C GLN A 402 -0.45 3.11 11.90
N ASP A 403 -1.76 3.25 11.89
CA ASP A 403 -2.45 4.54 12.00
C ASP A 403 -2.16 5.22 13.36
N LEU A 404 -2.20 4.46 14.45
CA LEU A 404 -1.82 4.95 15.78
C LEU A 404 -0.34 5.40 15.83
N ILE A 405 0.57 4.61 15.23
CA ILE A 405 1.99 4.94 15.15
C ILE A 405 2.19 6.22 14.32
N LEU A 406 1.53 6.35 13.18
CA LEU A 406 1.59 7.55 12.33
C LEU A 406 1.08 8.78 13.08
N GLY A 407 -0.04 8.69 13.79
CA GLY A 407 -0.56 9.77 14.63
C GLY A 407 0.44 10.20 15.71
N GLN A 408 1.13 9.24 16.34
CA GLN A 408 2.19 9.56 17.31
C GLN A 408 3.40 10.23 16.66
N LEU A 409 3.85 9.73 15.50
CA LEU A 409 4.99 10.29 14.78
C LEU A 409 4.69 11.68 14.22
N ASP A 410 3.46 11.92 13.77
CA ASP A 410 3.02 13.25 13.33
C ASP A 410 3.00 14.25 14.49
N ASN A 411 2.48 13.87 15.65
CA ASN A 411 2.57 14.68 16.87
C ASN A 411 4.02 14.97 17.27
N GLN A 412 4.94 14.02 17.13
CA GLN A 412 6.36 14.25 17.37
C GLN A 412 6.98 15.18 16.32
N ARG A 413 6.61 15.06 15.04
CA ARG A 413 6.99 16.02 14.00
C ARG A 413 6.53 17.42 14.35
N LEU A 414 5.26 17.60 14.70
CA LEU A 414 4.69 18.88 15.05
C LEU A 414 5.38 19.49 16.30
N SER A 415 5.75 18.69 17.27
CA SER A 415 6.46 19.20 18.47
C SER A 415 7.86 19.71 18.16
N VAL A 416 8.54 19.18 17.13
CA VAL A 416 9.89 19.60 16.73
C VAL A 416 9.83 20.69 15.65
N SER A 417 9.07 20.45 14.59
CA SER A 417 9.08 21.23 13.34
C SER A 417 7.88 22.16 13.19
N GLY A 418 6.87 22.01 14.05
CA GLY A 418 5.63 22.80 14.01
C GLY A 418 5.84 24.25 14.38
N VAL A 419 4.99 25.10 13.85
CA VAL A 419 4.95 26.53 14.18
C VAL A 419 3.99 26.78 15.33
N SER A 420 4.50 27.24 16.47
CA SER A 420 3.67 27.77 17.58
C SER A 420 3.46 29.27 17.38
N LEU A 421 2.23 29.69 17.13
CA LEU A 421 1.90 31.10 16.94
C LEU A 421 2.32 31.97 18.16
N ASP A 422 2.17 31.45 19.36
CA ASP A 422 2.53 32.18 20.60
C ASP A 422 4.05 32.39 20.70
N GLU A 423 4.84 31.36 20.34
CA GLU A 423 6.29 31.50 20.33
C GLU A 423 6.74 32.46 19.22
N GLU A 424 6.15 32.36 18.01
CA GLU A 424 6.52 33.26 16.91
C GLU A 424 6.10 34.70 17.18
N MET A 425 4.93 34.93 17.78
CA MET A 425 4.55 36.29 18.20
C MET A 425 5.51 36.85 19.28
N THR A 426 5.94 36.03 20.21
CA THR A 426 6.93 36.43 21.22
C THR A 426 8.27 36.75 20.56
N ASN A 427 8.72 35.91 19.60
CA ASN A 427 9.93 36.16 18.81
C ASN A 427 9.82 37.46 17.97
N MET A 428 8.66 37.72 17.37
CA MET A 428 8.38 38.94 16.62
C MET A 428 8.56 40.18 17.49
N ILE A 429 7.96 40.19 18.67
CA ILE A 429 8.09 41.30 19.65
C ILE A 429 9.55 41.47 20.09
N LYS A 430 10.26 40.37 20.35
CA LYS A 430 11.69 40.39 20.71
C LYS A 430 12.55 41.01 19.62
N TYR A 431 12.38 40.61 18.38
CA TYR A 431 13.10 41.17 17.24
C TYR A 431 12.73 42.64 17.00
N GLN A 432 11.46 42.99 17.13
CA GLN A 432 11.01 44.38 17.02
C GLN A 432 11.67 45.27 18.07
N ARG A 433 11.68 44.87 19.34
CA ARG A 433 12.33 45.63 20.43
C ARG A 433 13.84 45.76 20.22
N ALA A 434 14.50 44.72 19.78
CA ALA A 434 15.92 44.72 19.47
C ALA A 434 16.23 45.63 18.26
N PHE A 435 15.37 45.64 17.25
CA PHE A 435 15.45 46.56 16.10
C PHE A 435 15.30 48.04 16.57
N GLU A 436 14.31 48.37 17.40
CA GLU A 436 14.11 49.70 17.95
C GLU A 436 15.33 50.17 18.77
N ALA A 437 15.91 49.27 19.58
CA ALA A 437 17.10 49.58 20.37
C ALA A 437 18.31 49.89 19.46
N ALA A 438 18.53 49.06 18.41
CA ALA A 438 19.61 49.29 17.47
C ALA A 438 19.39 50.60 16.65
N ALA A 439 18.16 50.94 16.29
CA ALA A 439 17.83 52.21 15.62
C ALA A 439 18.13 53.42 16.49
N ARG A 440 17.83 53.35 17.76
CA ARG A 440 18.19 54.42 18.72
C ARG A 440 19.72 54.61 18.79
N THR A 441 20.48 53.51 18.82
CA THR A 441 21.96 53.58 18.78
C THR A 441 22.45 54.31 17.55
N VAL A 442 21.88 54.08 16.36
CA VAL A 442 22.22 54.80 15.12
C VAL A 442 21.94 56.29 15.29
N ASN A 443 20.77 56.68 15.84
CA ASN A 443 20.44 58.10 16.05
C ASN A 443 21.41 58.78 16.99
N THR A 444 21.71 58.13 18.13
CA THR A 444 22.67 58.67 19.11
C THR A 444 24.06 58.85 18.52
N VAL A 445 24.53 57.88 17.71
CA VAL A 445 25.81 58.02 17.03
C VAL A 445 25.80 59.18 15.99
N ASN A 446 24.68 59.35 15.26
CA ASN A 446 24.52 60.48 14.37
C ASN A 446 24.55 61.83 15.08
N GLU A 447 23.88 61.95 16.24
CA GLU A 447 23.94 63.16 17.09
C GLU A 447 25.37 63.43 17.56
N MET A 448 26.11 62.40 17.98
CA MET A 448 27.54 62.54 18.32
C MET A 448 28.38 63.01 17.14
N PHE A 449 28.12 62.51 15.93
CA PHE A 449 28.80 62.98 14.73
C PHE A 449 28.51 64.47 14.45
N GLN A 450 27.23 64.89 14.56
CA GLN A 450 26.87 66.29 14.38
C GLN A 450 27.51 67.20 15.43
N THR A 451 27.58 66.77 16.67
CA THR A 451 28.24 67.49 17.75
C THR A 451 29.71 67.68 17.45
N ILE A 452 30.42 66.66 16.96
CA ILE A 452 31.83 66.76 16.61
C ILE A 452 32.02 67.73 15.42
N ILE A 453 31.17 67.66 14.35
CA ILE A 453 31.23 68.57 13.21
C ILE A 453 31.00 70.00 13.63
N ASN A 454 30.08 70.28 14.55
CA ASN A 454 29.79 71.62 15.04
C ASN A 454 30.85 72.15 16.03
N MET A 455 31.79 71.31 16.48
CA MET A 455 32.89 71.67 17.38
C MET A 455 34.20 72.02 16.59
N VAL A 456 34.23 71.71 15.30
CA VAL A 456 35.31 72.04 14.37
C VAL A 456 34.91 73.23 13.49
#